data_c1e60413485c482857a953802dfa5025
#
_entry.id   c1e60413485c482857a953802dfa5025
#
_cell.length_a   1.000
_cell.length_b   1.000
_cell.length_c   1.000
_cell.angle_alpha   90.00
_cell.angle_beta   90.00
_cell.angle_gamma   90.00
#
_symmetry.space_group_name_H-M   'P 1'
#
loop_
_entity.id
_entity.type
_entity.pdbx_description
1 polymer ?
#
loop_
_entity_poly.entity_id
_entity_poly.type
_entity_poly.pdbx_seq_one_letter_code
_entity_poly.pdbx_strand_id
1 'polypeptide(L)'
;MHAPRVRLGSLVEWVVAAAFLAATVTVASLIVAAMTATRPQPAASPAAPAAPSATPAVLPSGAVSVPVLPFLDGTEIRVGDTAAEVAARLGRAAEVGRQNVDRGPLGERLTRYYDHGGFRFIVVYEPLERGGEHRVAGIYLP
;
A
#
# COMPACT_ATOMS: atom_id res chain seq x y z
N MET A 1 -23.92 52.57 -45.69
CA MET A 1 -23.57 51.15 -45.78
C MET A 1 -22.25 50.95 -45.06
N HIS A 2 -22.29 50.39 -43.78
CA HIS A 2 -21.09 50.13 -42.98
C HIS A 2 -20.73 48.67 -43.13
N ALA A 3 -19.64 48.39 -43.81
CA ALA A 3 -19.10 47.04 -43.89
C ALA A 3 -18.48 46.66 -42.54
N PRO A 4 -18.78 45.47 -41.97
CA PRO A 4 -18.16 45.03 -40.76
C PRO A 4 -16.69 44.67 -41.04
N ARG A 5 -15.76 45.44 -40.44
CA ARG A 5 -14.34 45.10 -40.43
C ARG A 5 -14.17 43.87 -39.50
N VAL A 6 -14.11 42.69 -40.08
CA VAL A 6 -13.71 41.47 -39.37
C VAL A 6 -12.26 41.68 -38.91
N ARG A 7 -12.05 41.79 -37.61
CA ARG A 7 -10.70 41.89 -37.03
C ARG A 7 -10.01 40.56 -37.20
N LEU A 8 -9.07 40.47 -38.12
CA LEU A 8 -8.25 39.29 -38.36
C LEU A 8 -7.53 38.80 -37.09
N GLY A 9 -7.29 39.67 -36.11
CA GLY A 9 -6.67 39.32 -34.83
C GLY A 9 -7.46 38.30 -34.02
N SER A 10 -8.80 38.33 -34.10
CA SER A 10 -9.66 37.39 -33.36
C SER A 10 -9.55 35.95 -33.86
N LEU A 11 -9.35 35.73 -35.16
CA LEU A 11 -9.24 34.38 -35.72
C LEU A 11 -7.93 33.73 -35.33
N VAL A 12 -6.84 34.48 -35.28
CA VAL A 12 -5.51 33.94 -34.89
C VAL A 12 -5.52 33.54 -33.40
N GLU A 13 -6.13 34.35 -32.53
CA GLU A 13 -6.27 34.04 -31.13
C GLU A 13 -7.08 32.76 -30.89
N TRP A 14 -8.16 32.56 -31.62
CA TRP A 14 -8.98 31.33 -31.51
C TRP A 14 -8.26 30.10 -32.02
N VAL A 15 -7.48 30.21 -33.08
CA VAL A 15 -6.68 29.10 -33.61
C VAL A 15 -5.58 28.73 -32.65
N VAL A 16 -4.90 29.69 -32.03
CA VAL A 16 -3.87 29.44 -31.02
C VAL A 16 -4.46 28.78 -29.76
N ALA A 17 -5.61 29.28 -29.29
CA ALA A 17 -6.30 28.70 -28.14
C ALA A 17 -6.76 27.26 -28.40
N ALA A 18 -7.30 26.99 -29.61
CA ALA A 18 -7.71 25.62 -29.99
C ALA A 18 -6.52 24.67 -30.10
N ALA A 19 -5.39 25.13 -30.64
CA ALA A 19 -4.15 24.32 -30.73
C ALA A 19 -3.59 24.02 -29.35
N PHE A 20 -3.64 24.97 -28.41
CA PHE A 20 -3.18 24.78 -27.04
C PHE A 20 -4.07 23.77 -26.28
N LEU A 21 -5.38 23.86 -26.47
CA LEU A 21 -6.33 22.92 -25.86
C LEU A 21 -6.14 21.50 -26.39
N ALA A 22 -5.93 21.35 -27.69
CA ALA A 22 -5.66 20.04 -28.29
C ALA A 22 -4.34 19.43 -27.78
N ALA A 23 -3.29 20.22 -27.62
CA ALA A 23 -2.01 19.76 -27.09
C ALA A 23 -2.10 19.32 -25.62
N THR A 24 -2.85 20.04 -24.79
CA THR A 24 -3.03 19.68 -23.38
C THR A 24 -3.83 18.39 -23.21
N VAL A 25 -4.87 18.17 -24.03
CA VAL A 25 -5.66 16.94 -23.99
C VAL A 25 -4.83 15.72 -24.42
N THR A 26 -3.99 15.86 -25.45
CA THR A 26 -3.12 14.75 -25.89
C THR A 26 -2.07 14.38 -24.86
N VAL A 27 -1.44 15.34 -24.20
CA VAL A 27 -0.46 15.08 -23.14
C VAL A 27 -1.12 14.42 -21.93
N ALA A 28 -2.29 14.89 -21.50
CA ALA A 28 -3.04 14.29 -20.42
C ALA A 28 -3.45 12.84 -20.72
N SER A 29 -3.89 12.56 -21.96
CA SER A 29 -4.26 11.21 -22.38
C SER A 29 -3.06 10.27 -22.43
N LEU A 30 -1.88 10.75 -22.83
CA LEU A 30 -0.64 9.97 -22.84
C LEU A 30 -0.17 9.63 -21.42
N ILE A 31 -0.31 10.55 -20.47
CA ILE A 31 0.05 10.32 -19.06
C ILE A 31 -0.89 9.26 -18.45
N VAL A 32 -2.19 9.36 -18.70
CA VAL A 32 -3.17 8.39 -18.21
C VAL A 32 -2.92 7.00 -18.85
N ALA A 33 -2.64 6.95 -20.14
CA ALA A 33 -2.31 5.71 -20.84
C ALA A 33 -1.01 5.09 -20.31
N ALA A 34 0.02 5.91 -20.02
CA ALA A 34 1.26 5.42 -19.42
C ALA A 34 1.04 4.90 -17.99
N MET A 35 0.19 5.54 -17.19
CA MET A 35 -0.14 5.06 -15.85
C MET A 35 -0.97 3.78 -15.86
N THR A 36 -1.83 3.59 -16.87
CA THR A 36 -2.60 2.34 -17.02
C THR A 36 -1.79 1.22 -17.67
N ALA A 37 -0.83 1.54 -18.54
CA ALA A 37 0.07 0.55 -19.13
C ALA A 37 1.15 0.06 -18.16
N THR A 38 1.47 0.84 -17.12
CA THR A 38 2.45 0.46 -16.08
C THR A 38 1.78 -0.29 -14.91
N ARG A 39 0.49 -0.59 -15.01
CA ARG A 39 -0.10 -1.58 -14.12
C ARG A 39 0.32 -2.96 -14.65
N PRO A 40 1.28 -3.66 -14.01
CA PRO A 40 1.49 -5.04 -14.34
C PRO A 40 0.16 -5.72 -14.01
N GLN A 41 -0.55 -6.14 -15.04
CA GLN A 41 -1.57 -7.14 -14.85
C GLN A 41 -0.85 -8.27 -14.12
N PRO A 42 -1.28 -8.69 -12.93
CA PRO A 42 -0.73 -9.89 -12.35
C PRO A 42 -1.06 -10.98 -13.36
N ALA A 43 -0.10 -11.29 -14.25
CA ALA A 43 -0.07 -12.58 -14.85
C ALA A 43 -0.21 -13.52 -13.66
N ALA A 44 -1.24 -14.35 -13.67
CA ALA A 44 -1.35 -15.46 -12.75
C ALA A 44 -0.08 -16.28 -12.94
N SER A 45 0.98 -15.85 -12.32
CA SER A 45 2.16 -16.68 -12.07
C SER A 45 1.59 -17.83 -11.26
N PRO A 46 1.76 -19.08 -11.70
CA PRO A 46 1.47 -20.18 -10.82
C PRO A 46 2.22 -19.86 -9.54
N ALA A 47 1.47 -19.73 -8.45
CA ALA A 47 2.01 -19.40 -7.15
C ALA A 47 3.19 -20.35 -6.91
N ALA A 48 4.40 -19.83 -7.06
CA ALA A 48 5.55 -20.51 -6.49
C ALA A 48 5.14 -20.73 -5.04
N PRO A 49 5.22 -21.99 -4.54
CA PRO A 49 4.89 -22.24 -3.15
C PRO A 49 5.71 -21.24 -2.34
N ALA A 50 5.02 -20.31 -1.67
CA ALA A 50 5.66 -19.39 -0.75
C ALA A 50 6.47 -20.29 0.17
N ALA A 51 7.79 -20.14 0.11
CA ALA A 51 8.67 -20.86 1.03
C ALA A 51 8.08 -20.65 2.42
N PRO A 52 7.83 -21.69 3.21
CA PRO A 52 7.19 -21.54 4.51
C PRO A 52 8.05 -20.56 5.28
N SER A 53 7.54 -19.33 5.46
CA SER A 53 8.13 -18.39 6.39
C SER A 53 8.15 -19.13 7.71
N ALA A 54 9.33 -19.42 8.23
CA ALA A 54 9.45 -20.24 9.43
C ALA A 54 8.55 -19.60 10.49
N THR A 55 7.48 -20.31 10.85
CA THR A 55 6.49 -19.85 11.81
C THR A 55 7.23 -19.47 13.09
N PRO A 56 7.06 -18.25 13.63
CA PRO A 56 7.73 -17.86 14.86
C PRO A 56 7.43 -18.88 15.98
N ALA A 57 8.43 -19.29 16.71
CA ALA A 57 8.31 -20.28 17.77
C ALA A 57 7.35 -19.87 18.93
N VAL A 58 6.87 -18.63 18.92
CA VAL A 58 6.09 -18.00 20.00
C VAL A 58 4.59 -17.91 19.67
N LEU A 59 4.16 -18.40 18.50
CA LEU A 59 2.74 -18.40 18.16
C LEU A 59 1.99 -19.48 18.94
N PRO A 60 0.77 -19.17 19.46
CA PRO A 60 -0.08 -20.19 20.08
C PRO A 60 -0.41 -21.29 19.08
N SER A 61 -0.47 -22.53 19.58
CA SER A 61 -0.97 -23.63 18.77
C SER A 61 -2.43 -23.36 18.39
N GLY A 62 -2.71 -23.33 17.08
CA GLY A 62 -4.05 -23.02 16.57
C GLY A 62 -4.21 -21.60 16.05
N ALA A 63 -3.21 -20.74 16.15
CA ALA A 63 -3.27 -19.39 15.59
C ALA A 63 -3.52 -19.42 14.08
N VAL A 64 -4.51 -18.63 13.63
CA VAL A 64 -4.91 -18.52 12.21
C VAL A 64 -4.24 -17.31 11.59
N SER A 65 -3.49 -17.53 10.50
CA SER A 65 -2.88 -16.45 9.72
C SER A 65 -3.90 -15.80 8.79
N VAL A 66 -3.93 -14.46 8.80
CA VAL A 66 -4.76 -13.68 7.90
C VAL A 66 -3.90 -12.64 7.15
N PRO A 67 -4.13 -12.42 5.84
CA PRO A 67 -3.35 -11.43 5.08
C PRO A 67 -3.78 -9.99 5.35
N VAL A 68 -5.03 -9.80 5.80
CA VAL A 68 -5.64 -8.50 6.12
C VAL A 68 -6.49 -8.67 7.37
N LEU A 69 -6.39 -7.73 8.29
CA LEU A 69 -7.23 -7.67 9.48
C LEU A 69 -8.00 -6.34 9.49
N PRO A 70 -9.29 -6.34 9.13
CA PRO A 70 -10.16 -5.16 9.20
C PRO A 70 -10.72 -4.99 10.62
N PHE A 71 -10.89 -3.73 11.04
CA PHE A 71 -11.51 -3.35 12.31
C PHE A 71 -12.86 -2.65 12.10
N LEU A 72 -13.68 -2.62 13.15
CA LEU A 72 -15.04 -2.03 13.10
C LEU A 72 -15.02 -0.50 12.90
N ASP A 73 -13.93 0.15 13.23
CA ASP A 73 -13.71 1.60 13.03
C ASP A 73 -13.32 1.96 11.58
N GLY A 74 -13.24 0.95 10.70
CA GLY A 74 -12.85 1.12 9.30
C GLY A 74 -11.34 1.13 9.07
N THR A 75 -10.51 1.00 10.13
CA THR A 75 -9.07 0.79 9.97
C THR A 75 -8.78 -0.66 9.56
N GLU A 76 -7.63 -0.89 8.97
CA GLU A 76 -7.18 -2.25 8.62
C GLU A 76 -5.66 -2.33 8.69
N ILE A 77 -5.16 -3.53 8.95
CA ILE A 77 -3.74 -3.86 8.88
C ILE A 77 -3.56 -4.91 7.79
N ARG A 78 -2.48 -4.79 7.03
CA ARG A 78 -2.15 -5.71 5.94
C ARG A 78 -0.72 -6.22 6.06
N VAL A 79 -0.51 -7.41 5.55
CA VAL A 79 0.85 -7.91 5.30
C VAL A 79 1.55 -6.95 4.33
N GLY A 80 2.77 -6.53 4.68
CA GLY A 80 3.54 -5.53 3.96
C GLY A 80 3.50 -4.12 4.55
N ASP A 81 2.55 -3.79 5.44
CA ASP A 81 2.52 -2.51 6.15
C ASP A 81 3.79 -2.34 7.00
N THR A 82 4.28 -1.13 7.14
CA THR A 82 5.40 -0.85 8.04
C THR A 82 4.98 -0.85 9.51
N ALA A 83 5.91 -1.10 10.41
CA ALA A 83 5.64 -1.02 11.84
C ALA A 83 5.16 0.38 12.27
N ALA A 84 5.64 1.44 11.60
CA ALA A 84 5.22 2.81 11.83
C ALA A 84 3.76 3.06 11.40
N GLU A 85 3.34 2.53 10.24
CA GLU A 85 1.96 2.63 9.75
C GLU A 85 0.98 1.91 10.68
N VAL A 86 1.33 0.70 11.14
CA VAL A 86 0.52 -0.05 12.12
C VAL A 86 0.39 0.74 13.41
N ALA A 87 1.49 1.29 13.94
CA ALA A 87 1.46 2.10 15.15
C ALA A 87 0.64 3.40 15.00
N ALA A 88 0.67 4.01 13.82
CA ALA A 88 -0.13 5.20 13.52
C ALA A 88 -1.64 4.90 13.46
N ARG A 89 -2.02 3.75 12.91
CA ARG A 89 -3.43 3.33 12.78
C ARG A 89 -4.04 2.86 14.09
N LEU A 90 -3.31 2.05 14.85
CA LEU A 90 -3.83 1.45 16.09
C LEU A 90 -3.60 2.31 17.33
N GLY A 91 -2.63 3.22 17.28
CA GLY A 91 -2.16 3.95 18.44
C GLY A 91 -1.29 3.09 19.38
N ARG A 92 -0.51 3.75 20.24
CA ARG A 92 0.39 3.08 21.19
C ARG A 92 -0.34 2.27 22.26
N ALA A 93 -1.58 2.66 22.58
CA ALA A 93 -2.40 1.97 23.58
C ALA A 93 -2.82 0.56 23.18
N ALA A 94 -2.81 0.23 21.87
CA ALA A 94 -3.17 -1.08 21.38
C ALA A 94 -2.07 -2.14 21.61
N GLU A 95 -0.81 -1.71 21.81
CA GLU A 95 0.31 -2.60 22.06
C GLU A 95 0.30 -3.07 23.52
N VAL A 96 0.12 -4.35 23.76
CA VAL A 96 -0.02 -4.96 25.10
C VAL A 96 1.33 -5.18 25.78
N GLY A 97 2.36 -4.40 25.46
CA GLY A 97 3.65 -4.42 26.13
C GLY A 97 4.47 -5.71 26.02
N ARG A 98 3.94 -6.75 25.37
CA ARG A 98 4.66 -7.98 25.06
C ARG A 98 5.32 -7.86 23.69
N GLN A 99 6.62 -8.00 23.68
CA GLN A 99 7.41 -8.08 22.47
C GLN A 99 8.36 -9.25 22.59
N ASN A 100 8.45 -10.03 21.53
CA ASN A 100 9.49 -11.05 21.41
C ASN A 100 10.35 -10.74 20.20
N VAL A 101 11.66 -10.92 20.35
CA VAL A 101 12.64 -10.71 19.30
C VAL A 101 13.35 -12.02 19.06
N ASP A 102 13.31 -12.51 17.83
CA ASP A 102 14.04 -13.69 17.41
C ASP A 102 14.82 -13.38 16.10
N ARG A 103 15.59 -14.33 15.63
CA ARG A 103 16.37 -14.16 14.41
C ARG A 103 15.65 -14.79 13.23
N GLY A 104 15.17 -13.95 12.32
CA GLY A 104 14.64 -14.37 11.03
C GLY A 104 15.75 -14.50 9.96
N PRO A 105 15.38 -14.95 8.76
CA PRO A 105 16.32 -15.19 7.66
C PRO A 105 17.01 -13.91 7.14
N LEU A 106 16.35 -12.76 7.22
CA LEU A 106 16.84 -11.47 6.72
C LEU A 106 17.29 -10.50 7.81
N GLY A 107 17.09 -10.85 9.09
CA GLY A 107 17.45 -9.99 10.22
C GLY A 107 16.65 -10.31 11.47
N GLU A 108 16.48 -9.34 12.33
CA GLU A 108 15.63 -9.48 13.51
C GLU A 108 14.17 -9.58 13.12
N ARG A 109 13.47 -10.53 13.73
CA ARG A 109 12.05 -10.69 13.65
C ARG A 109 11.42 -10.21 14.94
N LEU A 110 10.45 -9.29 14.84
CA LEU A 110 9.72 -8.77 15.98
C LEU A 110 8.33 -9.36 16.01
N THR A 111 7.97 -10.01 17.10
CA THR A 111 6.60 -10.48 17.34
C THR A 111 5.97 -9.57 18.39
N ARG A 112 4.91 -8.88 18.04
CA ARG A 112 4.18 -7.97 18.93
C ARG A 112 2.75 -8.42 19.13
N TYR A 113 2.25 -8.21 20.35
CA TYR A 113 0.90 -8.56 20.76
C TYR A 113 0.06 -7.30 20.86
N TYR A 114 -1.13 -7.35 20.29
CA TYR A 114 -2.06 -6.24 20.24
C TYR A 114 -3.42 -6.62 20.82
N ASP A 115 -4.06 -5.62 21.43
CA ASP A 115 -5.47 -5.67 21.83
C ASP A 115 -6.13 -4.39 21.31
N HIS A 116 -6.98 -4.50 20.30
CA HIS A 116 -7.63 -3.35 19.66
C HIS A 116 -9.04 -3.73 19.21
N GLY A 117 -10.01 -2.85 19.51
CA GLY A 117 -11.41 -3.06 19.12
C GLY A 117 -12.04 -4.34 19.70
N GLY A 118 -11.53 -4.82 20.85
CA GLY A 118 -11.98 -6.07 21.47
C GLY A 118 -11.38 -7.33 20.87
N PHE A 119 -10.44 -7.20 19.94
CA PHE A 119 -9.72 -8.32 19.32
C PHE A 119 -8.28 -8.39 19.81
N ARG A 120 -7.85 -9.60 20.15
CA ARG A 120 -6.44 -9.88 20.40
C ARG A 120 -5.84 -10.50 19.16
N PHE A 121 -4.69 -10.00 18.76
CA PHE A 121 -3.97 -10.52 17.61
C PHE A 121 -2.47 -10.33 17.77
N ILE A 122 -1.72 -11.04 16.95
CA ILE A 122 -0.27 -11.05 16.97
C ILE A 122 0.20 -10.60 15.59
N VAL A 123 1.13 -9.67 15.57
CA VAL A 123 1.76 -9.20 14.33
C VAL A 123 3.23 -9.56 14.36
N VAL A 124 3.67 -10.22 13.32
CA VAL A 124 5.07 -10.55 13.10
C VAL A 124 5.64 -9.59 12.09
N TYR A 125 6.70 -8.90 12.46
CA TYR A 125 7.42 -7.97 11.60
C TYR A 125 8.78 -8.56 11.22
N GLU A 126 9.09 -8.49 9.94
CA GLU A 126 10.40 -8.89 9.41
C GLU A 126 10.90 -7.81 8.44
N PRO A 127 12.22 -7.60 8.32
CA PRO A 127 12.76 -6.79 7.25
C PRO A 127 12.63 -7.53 5.91
N LEU A 128 12.32 -6.82 4.83
CA LEU A 128 12.29 -7.39 3.48
C LEU A 128 13.69 -7.62 2.91
N GLU A 129 14.67 -6.89 3.43
CA GLU A 129 16.08 -6.98 3.07
C GLU A 129 16.95 -6.80 4.31
N ARG A 130 18.20 -7.24 4.25
CA ARG A 130 19.11 -7.13 5.39
C ARG A 130 19.33 -5.67 5.80
N GLY A 131 18.97 -5.35 7.06
CA GLY A 131 19.04 -3.99 7.59
C GLY A 131 17.93 -3.07 7.11
N GLY A 132 16.92 -3.59 6.41
CA GLY A 132 15.75 -2.86 5.96
C GLY A 132 14.74 -2.57 7.07
N GLU A 133 13.72 -1.80 6.71
CA GLU A 133 12.61 -1.48 7.60
C GLU A 133 11.76 -2.71 7.89
N HIS A 134 11.33 -2.83 9.15
CA HIS A 134 10.44 -3.91 9.57
C HIS A 134 9.02 -3.71 9.02
N ARG A 135 8.53 -4.73 8.31
CA ARG A 135 7.20 -4.78 7.74
C ARG A 135 6.42 -5.97 8.27
N VAL A 136 5.12 -5.87 8.24
CA VAL A 136 4.22 -6.97 8.62
C VAL A 136 4.46 -8.16 7.70
N ALA A 137 5.03 -9.22 8.25
CA ALA A 137 5.24 -10.50 7.57
C ALA A 137 4.06 -11.47 7.80
N GLY A 138 3.33 -11.30 8.91
CA GLY A 138 2.15 -12.09 9.20
C GLY A 138 1.31 -11.51 10.31
N ILE A 139 0.00 -11.75 10.22
CA ILE A 139 -1.00 -11.36 11.21
C ILE A 139 -1.68 -12.64 11.67
N TYR A 140 -1.75 -12.88 12.98
CA TYR A 140 -2.25 -14.12 13.56
C TYR A 140 -3.32 -13.84 14.60
N LEU A 141 -4.43 -14.56 14.50
CA LEU A 141 -5.51 -14.60 15.49
C LEU A 141 -5.30 -15.84 16.38
N PRO A 142 -5.23 -15.67 17.72
CA PRO A 142 -5.03 -16.77 18.65
C PRO A 142 -6.25 -17.67 18.76
#